data_f9e4508482c60e603848a23e792331ae
#
_entry.id   f9e4508482c60e603848a23e792331ae
#
_cell.length_a   1.000
_cell.length_b   1.000
_cell.length_c   1.000
_cell.angle_alpha   90.00
_cell.angle_beta   90.00
_cell.angle_gamma   90.00
#
_symmetry.space_group_name_H-M   'P 1'
#
loop_
_entity.id
_entity.type
_entity.pdbx_description
1 polymer ?
#
loop_
_entity_poly.entity_id
_entity_poly.type
_entity_poly.pdbx_seq_one_letter_code
_entity_poly.pdbx_strand_id
1 'polypeptide(L)'
;MTEGLPQVARIEPGEVTPALVTALYTGAVVSRVEAGVVSLTGPGAVTSLQGLLTNDVELPGDGSFVYGALLTPKGMIVVDGWAARLGATVSFTVPADAGGRERAHAIFTRSVPPRLARVSDRTADLAVYRLTGPGALAVAVAGGLEVPPAAGRVLVRPDGVETARATEGAPFVLQVTAPEAAGALLVARLETAGAVAAGPAALELTRILAGWPRLGAEVDEKTIPQEVRLDAIGGVSYTKGCYTGQETVARLHFRGHVNRQVRGLLFDPEPPAAPAGGWSVVTYLDRDVGRVTSLAFVPETGVAGAGRWIGLALIRREVEPGSVVRAAGRDARVVDLPFAFPIAAPA
;
A
#
# COMPACT_ATOMS: atom_id res chain seq x y z
N MET A 1 22.42 20.24 -3.10
CA MET A 1 21.67 19.48 -2.08
C MET A 1 20.31 19.14 -2.68
N THR A 2 20.26 17.95 -3.35
CA THR A 2 19.04 17.40 -3.98
C THR A 2 18.57 16.15 -3.20
N GLU A 3 18.86 16.11 -1.90
CA GLU A 3 18.41 15.03 -1.02
C GLU A 3 16.95 15.25 -0.67
N GLY A 4 16.10 14.31 -1.07
CA GLY A 4 14.74 14.16 -0.56
C GLY A 4 13.58 14.52 -1.49
N LEU A 5 13.78 14.74 -2.78
CA LEU A 5 12.64 14.83 -3.70
C LEU A 5 12.05 13.44 -3.96
N PRO A 6 10.72 13.27 -3.82
CA PRO A 6 10.06 12.01 -4.13
C PRO A 6 10.31 11.63 -5.59
N GLN A 7 10.74 10.39 -5.82
CA GLN A 7 10.96 9.87 -7.15
C GLN A 7 9.65 9.29 -7.70
N VAL A 8 9.39 9.50 -8.99
CA VAL A 8 8.28 8.83 -9.67
C VAL A 8 8.57 7.34 -9.72
N ALA A 9 7.72 6.54 -9.10
CA ALA A 9 7.75 5.10 -9.27
C ALA A 9 7.33 4.76 -10.70
N ARG A 10 8.15 3.97 -11.41
CA ARG A 10 7.88 3.69 -12.82
C ARG A 10 8.07 2.21 -13.13
N ILE A 11 7.09 1.61 -13.79
CA ILE A 11 7.15 0.26 -14.35
C ILE A 11 7.21 0.40 -15.88
N GLU A 12 8.29 -0.09 -16.46
CA GLU A 12 8.54 -0.04 -17.88
C GLU A 12 7.90 -1.23 -18.63
N PRO A 13 7.70 -1.12 -19.96
CA PRO A 13 7.31 -2.26 -20.78
C PRO A 13 8.29 -3.42 -20.63
N GLY A 14 7.76 -4.62 -20.36
CA GLY A 14 8.54 -5.84 -20.17
C GLY A 14 8.80 -6.21 -18.71
N GLU A 15 8.70 -5.29 -17.75
CA GLU A 15 8.80 -5.62 -16.31
C GLU A 15 7.57 -6.39 -15.80
N VAL A 16 6.43 -6.16 -16.43
CA VAL A 16 5.19 -6.91 -16.22
C VAL A 16 4.79 -7.57 -17.55
N THR A 17 4.64 -8.89 -17.53
CA THR A 17 4.28 -9.66 -18.73
C THR A 17 2.76 -9.80 -18.87
N PRO A 18 2.22 -10.02 -20.10
CA PRO A 18 0.80 -10.35 -20.30
C PRO A 18 0.33 -11.57 -19.48
N ALA A 19 1.21 -12.58 -19.33
CA ALA A 19 0.91 -13.76 -18.51
C ALA A 19 0.74 -13.40 -17.04
N LEU A 20 1.58 -12.51 -16.49
CA LEU A 20 1.46 -12.03 -15.14
C LEU A 20 0.15 -11.23 -14.94
N VAL A 21 -0.19 -10.35 -15.90
CA VAL A 21 -1.46 -9.65 -15.89
C VAL A 21 -2.64 -10.62 -15.87
N THR A 22 -2.59 -11.67 -16.73
CA THR A 22 -3.63 -12.73 -16.72
C THR A 22 -3.73 -13.40 -15.35
N ALA A 23 -2.60 -13.74 -14.72
CA ALA A 23 -2.60 -14.36 -13.39
C ALA A 23 -3.19 -13.43 -12.31
N LEU A 24 -2.96 -12.13 -12.40
CA LEU A 24 -3.59 -11.14 -11.52
C LEU A 24 -5.11 -11.04 -11.70
N TYR A 25 -5.61 -11.36 -12.90
CA TYR A 25 -7.05 -11.32 -13.21
C TYR A 25 -7.81 -12.57 -12.83
N THR A 26 -7.23 -13.75 -13.10
CA THR A 26 -7.96 -15.00 -13.10
C THR A 26 -7.38 -16.04 -12.14
N GLY A 27 -6.17 -15.81 -11.64
CA GLY A 27 -5.41 -16.75 -10.83
C GLY A 27 -4.92 -16.14 -9.52
N ALA A 28 -3.69 -16.51 -9.16
CA ALA A 28 -2.99 -16.01 -8.00
C ALA A 28 -1.54 -15.70 -8.31
N VAL A 29 -1.05 -14.60 -7.78
CA VAL A 29 0.35 -14.19 -7.84
C VAL A 29 0.90 -14.14 -6.42
N VAL A 30 2.08 -14.71 -6.19
CA VAL A 30 2.82 -14.59 -4.94
C VAL A 30 4.06 -13.72 -5.16
N SER A 31 4.26 -12.73 -4.30
CA SER A 31 5.42 -11.85 -4.34
C SER A 31 6.01 -11.66 -2.96
N ARG A 32 7.36 -11.70 -2.86
CA ARG A 32 8.06 -11.29 -1.65
C ARG A 32 8.02 -9.77 -1.53
N VAL A 33 7.73 -9.29 -0.32
CA VAL A 33 7.69 -7.85 -0.01
C VAL A 33 8.97 -7.46 0.72
N GLU A 34 9.64 -6.43 0.26
CA GLU A 34 10.67 -5.76 1.05
C GLU A 34 9.99 -4.91 2.13
N ALA A 35 9.84 -5.49 3.30
CA ALA A 35 9.12 -4.89 4.41
C ALA A 35 9.97 -4.84 5.68
N GLY A 36 9.81 -3.78 6.44
CA GLY A 36 10.20 -3.74 7.84
C GLY A 36 9.10 -4.33 8.72
N VAL A 37 9.46 -5.14 9.71
CA VAL A 37 8.53 -5.67 10.70
C VAL A 37 8.96 -5.24 12.09
N VAL A 38 8.18 -4.35 12.71
CA VAL A 38 8.43 -3.87 14.07
C VAL A 38 7.33 -4.35 14.99
N SER A 39 7.69 -5.08 16.05
CA SER A 39 6.74 -5.67 16.99
C SER A 39 6.75 -4.95 18.34
N LEU A 40 5.57 -4.81 18.92
CA LEU A 40 5.34 -4.40 20.29
C LEU A 40 4.80 -5.61 21.06
N THR A 41 5.46 -6.03 22.13
CA THR A 41 5.04 -7.19 22.94
C THR A 41 4.96 -6.82 24.41
N GLY A 42 3.82 -7.04 25.03
CA GLY A 42 3.61 -6.77 26.44
C GLY A 42 2.17 -6.31 26.75
N PRO A 43 1.82 -6.13 28.02
CA PRO A 43 0.43 -5.85 28.44
C PRO A 43 -0.12 -4.52 27.91
N GLY A 44 0.74 -3.56 27.59
CA GLY A 44 0.35 -2.28 27.01
C GLY A 44 0.62 -2.15 25.49
N ALA A 45 0.96 -3.23 24.78
CA ALA A 45 1.31 -3.16 23.36
C ALA A 45 0.14 -2.64 22.51
N VAL A 46 -1.03 -3.21 22.67
CA VAL A 46 -2.25 -2.84 21.94
C VAL A 46 -2.63 -1.39 22.21
N THR A 47 -2.75 -1.00 23.49
CA THR A 47 -3.12 0.37 23.89
C THR A 47 -2.08 1.39 23.44
N SER A 48 -0.79 1.04 23.46
CA SER A 48 0.26 1.92 22.94
C SER A 48 0.11 2.17 21.45
N LEU A 49 -0.12 1.11 20.64
CA LEU A 49 -0.36 1.29 19.22
C LEU A 49 -1.67 2.02 18.94
N GLN A 50 -2.73 1.74 19.74
CA GLN A 50 -4.02 2.43 19.64
C GLN A 50 -3.87 3.96 19.77
N GLY A 51 -2.99 4.45 20.62
CA GLY A 51 -2.70 5.88 20.78
C GLY A 51 -1.81 6.50 19.68
N LEU A 52 -1.29 5.70 18.77
CA LEU A 52 -0.36 6.16 17.73
C LEU A 52 -0.92 5.97 16.30
N LEU A 53 -1.65 4.88 16.05
CA LEU A 53 -2.14 4.50 14.72
C LEU A 53 -3.45 5.25 14.40
N THR A 54 -3.61 5.66 13.15
CA THR A 54 -4.85 6.31 12.68
C THR A 54 -6.07 5.40 12.71
N ASN A 55 -5.87 4.07 12.67
CA ASN A 55 -6.94 3.08 12.66
C ASN A 55 -7.10 2.37 13.99
N ASP A 56 -8.22 1.66 14.16
CA ASP A 56 -8.59 0.99 15.40
C ASP A 56 -8.03 -0.44 15.45
N VAL A 57 -7.17 -0.71 16.44
CA VAL A 57 -6.60 -2.04 16.70
C VAL A 57 -7.23 -2.72 17.93
N GLU A 58 -8.05 -2.00 18.69
CA GLU A 58 -8.72 -2.52 19.88
C GLU A 58 -10.08 -3.12 19.56
N LEU A 59 -10.94 -2.37 18.87
CA LEU A 59 -12.32 -2.73 18.61
C LEU A 59 -12.49 -4.01 17.78
N PRO A 60 -11.68 -4.28 16.71
CA PRO A 60 -11.79 -5.54 15.99
C PRO A 60 -11.37 -6.75 16.83
N GLY A 61 -10.71 -6.53 17.98
CA GLY A 61 -10.32 -7.56 18.91
C GLY A 61 -9.06 -8.34 18.52
N ASP A 62 -8.80 -9.43 19.25
CA ASP A 62 -7.68 -10.31 18.97
C ASP A 62 -7.81 -10.97 17.59
N GLY A 63 -6.69 -11.22 16.94
CA GLY A 63 -6.63 -11.69 15.56
C GLY A 63 -7.03 -10.63 14.53
N SER A 64 -6.95 -9.32 14.84
CA SER A 64 -7.21 -8.25 13.87
C SER A 64 -6.01 -7.93 12.98
N PHE A 65 -6.29 -7.57 11.73
CA PHE A 65 -5.32 -7.11 10.74
C PHE A 65 -5.84 -5.83 10.09
N VAL A 66 -5.24 -4.69 10.42
CA VAL A 66 -5.73 -3.36 10.02
C VAL A 66 -4.63 -2.53 9.36
N TYR A 67 -5.00 -1.75 8.36
CA TYR A 67 -4.12 -0.76 7.74
C TYR A 67 -4.26 0.60 8.44
N GLY A 68 -3.17 1.34 8.55
CA GLY A 68 -3.18 2.69 9.11
C GLY A 68 -1.82 3.37 9.03
N ALA A 69 -1.75 4.61 9.51
CA ALA A 69 -0.54 5.41 9.49
C ALA A 69 -0.17 5.90 10.89
N LEU A 70 1.12 6.09 11.12
CA LEU A 70 1.68 6.84 12.25
C LEU A 70 1.88 8.28 11.80
N LEU A 71 1.42 9.22 12.58
CA LEU A 71 1.41 10.64 12.22
C LEU A 71 2.36 11.46 13.10
N THR A 72 2.77 12.61 12.58
CA THR A 72 3.30 13.70 13.40
C THR A 72 2.18 14.30 14.25
N PRO A 73 2.49 15.04 15.34
CA PRO A 73 1.47 15.78 16.10
C PRO A 73 0.64 16.78 15.26
N LYS A 74 1.18 17.21 14.11
CA LYS A 74 0.49 18.12 13.17
C LYS A 74 -0.38 17.37 12.15
N GLY A 75 -0.43 16.03 12.19
CA GLY A 75 -1.27 15.20 11.33
C GLY A 75 -0.65 14.81 9.98
N MET A 76 0.65 15.03 9.76
CA MET A 76 1.36 14.54 8.57
C MET A 76 1.74 13.09 8.75
N ILE A 77 1.68 12.31 7.65
CA ILE A 77 2.07 10.90 7.64
C ILE A 77 3.59 10.78 7.82
N VAL A 78 4.02 9.98 8.80
CA VAL A 78 5.42 9.60 8.99
C VAL A 78 5.72 8.28 8.29
N VAL A 79 4.84 7.31 8.47
CA VAL A 79 4.88 5.98 7.85
C VAL A 79 3.50 5.34 7.94
N ASP A 80 3.13 4.57 6.94
CA ASP A 80 1.93 3.75 6.89
C ASP A 80 2.28 2.27 6.88
N GLY A 81 1.33 1.42 7.26
CA GLY A 81 1.57 0.00 7.31
C GLY A 81 0.37 -0.81 7.79
N TRP A 82 0.61 -2.10 7.95
CA TRP A 82 -0.39 -3.07 8.39
C TRP A 82 -0.07 -3.56 9.79
N ALA A 83 -1.02 -3.45 10.70
CA ALA A 83 -0.92 -3.92 12.07
C ALA A 83 -1.64 -5.26 12.23
N ALA A 84 -0.92 -6.29 12.66
CA ALA A 84 -1.45 -7.60 13.04
C ALA A 84 -1.44 -7.73 14.57
N ARG A 85 -2.61 -7.97 15.19
CA ARG A 85 -2.74 -8.17 16.62
C ARG A 85 -2.94 -9.65 16.95
N LEU A 86 -2.06 -10.21 17.76
CA LEU A 86 -2.10 -11.60 18.22
C LEU A 86 -1.83 -11.60 19.74
N GLY A 87 -2.88 -11.70 20.52
CA GLY A 87 -2.80 -11.62 21.97
C GLY A 87 -2.21 -10.29 22.47
N ALA A 88 -1.12 -10.39 23.22
CA ALA A 88 -0.38 -9.24 23.76
C ALA A 88 0.74 -8.74 22.82
N THR A 89 0.77 -9.20 21.57
CA THR A 89 1.74 -8.76 20.56
C THR A 89 1.03 -8.06 19.42
N VAL A 90 1.58 -6.94 18.98
CA VAL A 90 1.18 -6.29 17.74
C VAL A 90 2.40 -6.15 16.84
N SER A 91 2.33 -6.71 15.64
CA SER A 91 3.36 -6.57 14.61
C SER A 91 2.92 -5.54 13.60
N PHE A 92 3.76 -4.54 13.33
CA PHE A 92 3.51 -3.50 12.35
C PHE A 92 4.44 -3.70 11.16
N THR A 93 3.85 -4.07 10.02
CA THR A 93 4.56 -4.29 8.76
C THR A 93 4.51 -3.01 7.94
N VAL A 94 5.67 -2.47 7.64
CA VAL A 94 5.85 -1.19 6.92
C VAL A 94 6.69 -1.38 5.68
N PRO A 95 6.63 -0.48 4.68
CA PRO A 95 7.60 -0.49 3.58
C PRO A 95 9.04 -0.37 4.11
N ALA A 96 9.98 -1.16 3.56
CA ALA A 96 11.39 -1.05 3.91
C ALA A 96 12.06 0.13 3.20
N ASP A 97 11.55 0.50 2.03
CA ASP A 97 12.00 1.66 1.27
C ASP A 97 11.65 2.99 1.95
N ALA A 98 12.27 4.07 1.51
CA ALA A 98 12.09 5.43 2.05
C ALA A 98 12.24 5.54 3.58
N GLY A 99 12.94 4.60 4.22
CA GLY A 99 13.19 4.61 5.67
C GLY A 99 11.97 4.28 6.54
N GLY A 100 10.98 3.57 5.99
CA GLY A 100 9.75 3.24 6.72
C GLY A 100 9.99 2.46 8.01
N ARG A 101 10.88 1.46 7.97
CA ARG A 101 11.28 0.66 9.14
C ARG A 101 11.88 1.52 10.25
N GLU A 102 12.86 2.33 9.91
CA GLU A 102 13.58 3.20 10.85
C GLU A 102 12.61 4.22 11.48
N ARG A 103 11.71 4.79 10.69
CA ARG A 103 10.68 5.74 11.14
C ARG A 103 9.72 5.08 12.13
N ALA A 104 9.19 3.90 11.81
CA ALA A 104 8.29 3.16 12.72
C ALA A 104 8.99 2.78 14.02
N HIS A 105 10.20 2.22 13.94
CA HIS A 105 11.00 1.84 15.09
C HIS A 105 11.31 3.05 15.99
N ALA A 106 11.69 4.19 15.43
CA ALA A 106 11.98 5.41 16.18
C ALA A 106 10.74 5.96 16.91
N ILE A 107 9.55 5.95 16.25
CA ILE A 107 8.30 6.37 16.88
C ILE A 107 7.98 5.46 18.06
N PHE A 108 8.02 4.15 17.89
CA PHE A 108 7.68 3.21 18.94
C PHE A 108 8.66 3.29 20.12
N THR A 109 9.96 3.33 19.85
CA THR A 109 10.98 3.45 20.91
C THR A 109 10.82 4.72 21.74
N ARG A 110 10.44 5.82 21.09
CA ARG A 110 10.23 7.10 21.77
C ARG A 110 8.91 7.17 22.54
N SER A 111 7.86 6.55 21.99
CA SER A 111 6.47 6.76 22.46
C SER A 111 5.94 5.64 23.36
N VAL A 112 6.55 4.46 23.33
CA VAL A 112 6.11 3.30 24.11
C VAL A 112 7.02 3.09 25.30
N PRO A 113 6.55 3.32 26.54
CA PRO A 113 7.34 3.06 27.74
C PRO A 113 7.72 1.56 27.84
N PRO A 114 9.00 1.21 28.16
CA PRO A 114 9.43 -0.19 28.23
C PRO A 114 8.64 -1.06 29.23
N ARG A 115 8.07 -0.46 30.26
CA ARG A 115 7.20 -1.15 31.23
C ARG A 115 5.85 -1.59 30.65
N LEU A 116 5.40 -0.98 29.54
CA LEU A 116 4.13 -1.30 28.88
C LEU A 116 4.32 -2.31 27.76
N ALA A 117 5.35 -2.11 26.94
CA ALA A 117 5.67 -3.05 25.89
C ALA A 117 7.15 -2.95 25.48
N ARG A 118 7.68 -4.09 25.04
CA ARG A 118 9.00 -4.18 24.42
C ARG A 118 8.86 -3.92 22.91
N VAL A 119 9.65 -3.00 22.40
CA VAL A 119 9.82 -2.76 20.97
C VAL A 119 10.90 -3.69 20.42
N SER A 120 10.64 -4.38 19.32
CA SER A 120 11.61 -5.28 18.68
C SER A 120 11.53 -5.14 17.16
N ASP A 121 12.70 -4.97 16.54
CA ASP A 121 12.83 -5.07 15.08
C ASP A 121 12.98 -6.56 14.73
N ARG A 122 12.02 -7.08 13.95
CA ARG A 122 11.95 -8.49 13.54
C ARG A 122 12.24 -8.66 12.05
N THR A 123 12.69 -7.62 11.38
CA THR A 123 12.88 -7.59 9.92
C THR A 123 13.83 -8.68 9.42
N ALA A 124 14.90 -8.95 10.15
CA ALA A 124 15.87 -9.99 9.76
C ALA A 124 15.37 -11.43 10.03
N ASP A 125 14.40 -11.59 10.92
CA ASP A 125 13.89 -12.89 11.33
C ASP A 125 12.75 -13.40 10.45
N LEU A 126 12.05 -12.47 9.75
CA LEU A 126 10.77 -12.71 9.11
C LEU A 126 10.80 -12.31 7.63
N ALA A 127 10.25 -13.21 6.79
CA ALA A 127 9.93 -12.92 5.41
C ALA A 127 8.45 -12.59 5.26
N VAL A 128 8.15 -11.57 4.47
CA VAL A 128 6.76 -11.15 4.18
C VAL A 128 6.45 -11.43 2.72
N TYR A 129 5.31 -12.07 2.47
CA TYR A 129 4.81 -12.36 1.13
C TYR A 129 3.39 -11.81 0.99
N ARG A 130 3.03 -11.44 -0.22
CA ARG A 130 1.65 -11.07 -0.57
C ARG A 130 1.13 -11.96 -1.68
N LEU A 131 -0.09 -12.43 -1.52
CA LEU A 131 -0.84 -13.13 -2.54
C LEU A 131 -1.91 -12.18 -3.08
N THR A 132 -1.92 -12.06 -4.40
CA THR A 132 -2.82 -11.16 -5.14
C THR A 132 -3.59 -11.94 -6.19
N GLY A 133 -4.76 -11.45 -6.56
CA GLY A 133 -5.65 -12.07 -7.56
C GLY A 133 -6.78 -12.89 -6.94
N PRO A 134 -7.83 -13.18 -7.73
CA PRO A 134 -9.05 -13.82 -7.24
C PRO A 134 -8.84 -15.25 -6.74
N GLY A 135 -7.83 -15.95 -7.25
CA GLY A 135 -7.45 -17.30 -6.82
C GLY A 135 -6.61 -17.37 -5.54
N ALA A 136 -6.20 -16.23 -4.96
CA ALA A 136 -5.24 -16.18 -3.86
C ALA A 136 -5.65 -17.05 -2.64
N LEU A 137 -6.93 -17.02 -2.24
CA LEU A 137 -7.43 -17.81 -1.11
C LEU A 137 -7.38 -19.30 -1.40
N ALA A 138 -7.82 -19.72 -2.58
CA ALA A 138 -7.83 -21.14 -2.97
C ALA A 138 -6.40 -21.70 -3.08
N VAL A 139 -5.49 -20.94 -3.69
CA VAL A 139 -4.07 -21.32 -3.79
C VAL A 139 -3.41 -21.38 -2.42
N ALA A 140 -3.70 -20.45 -1.51
CA ALA A 140 -3.18 -20.48 -0.15
C ALA A 140 -3.59 -21.76 0.59
N VAL A 141 -4.87 -22.14 0.53
CA VAL A 141 -5.38 -23.36 1.14
C VAL A 141 -4.74 -24.60 0.51
N ALA A 142 -4.68 -24.68 -0.82
CA ALA A 142 -4.04 -25.77 -1.54
C ALA A 142 -2.53 -25.89 -1.24
N GLY A 143 -1.85 -24.75 -0.99
CA GLY A 143 -0.46 -24.69 -0.53
C GLY A 143 -0.26 -25.00 0.96
N GLY A 144 -1.32 -25.37 1.67
CA GLY A 144 -1.26 -25.79 3.08
C GLY A 144 -1.26 -24.65 4.10
N LEU A 145 -1.72 -23.46 3.71
CA LEU A 145 -1.93 -22.35 4.64
C LEU A 145 -3.34 -22.39 5.24
N GLU A 146 -3.43 -22.02 6.51
CA GLU A 146 -4.70 -21.66 7.12
C GLU A 146 -5.06 -20.23 6.72
N VAL A 147 -6.27 -20.01 6.23
CA VAL A 147 -6.73 -18.71 5.76
C VAL A 147 -7.77 -18.16 6.73
N PRO A 148 -7.63 -16.91 7.19
CA PRO A 148 -8.63 -16.28 8.04
C PRO A 148 -10.01 -16.27 7.37
N PRO A 149 -11.12 -16.59 8.09
CA PRO A 149 -12.45 -16.69 7.51
C PRO A 149 -13.00 -15.36 7.01
N ALA A 150 -12.52 -14.24 7.56
CA ALA A 150 -12.99 -12.91 7.20
C ALA A 150 -11.83 -11.96 6.87
N ALA A 151 -12.10 -10.94 6.05
CA ALA A 151 -11.19 -9.82 5.80
C ALA A 151 -10.90 -9.06 7.12
N GLY A 152 -9.71 -8.48 7.22
CA GLY A 152 -9.25 -7.79 8.43
C GLY A 152 -8.86 -8.73 9.58
N ARG A 153 -8.62 -10.01 9.30
CA ARG A 153 -8.24 -11.01 10.31
C ARG A 153 -6.87 -11.61 10.03
N VAL A 154 -6.20 -12.02 11.11
CA VAL A 154 -4.91 -12.74 11.07
C VAL A 154 -4.99 -14.00 11.93
N LEU A 155 -4.35 -15.06 11.47
CA LEU A 155 -4.12 -16.31 12.19
C LEU A 155 -2.62 -16.57 12.27
N VAL A 156 -2.20 -17.26 13.33
CA VAL A 156 -0.82 -17.73 13.49
C VAL A 156 -0.83 -19.24 13.75
N ARG A 157 0.06 -19.96 13.05
CA ARG A 157 0.27 -21.40 13.21
C ARG A 157 1.37 -21.67 14.25
N PRO A 158 1.42 -22.90 14.82
CA PRO A 158 2.47 -23.27 15.77
C PRO A 158 3.90 -23.17 15.20
N ASP A 159 4.07 -23.25 13.87
CA ASP A 159 5.35 -23.10 13.18
C ASP A 159 5.76 -21.62 12.99
N GLY A 160 4.97 -20.67 13.50
CA GLY A 160 5.23 -19.24 13.43
C GLY A 160 4.82 -18.59 12.11
N VAL A 161 4.16 -19.32 11.21
CA VAL A 161 3.60 -18.72 9.98
C VAL A 161 2.31 -17.99 10.32
N GLU A 162 2.28 -16.70 10.03
CA GLU A 162 1.11 -15.84 10.15
C GLU A 162 0.46 -15.68 8.77
N THR A 163 -0.84 -15.82 8.70
CA THR A 163 -1.63 -15.53 7.49
C THR A 163 -2.67 -14.47 7.82
N ALA A 164 -2.61 -13.34 7.13
CA ALA A 164 -3.48 -12.20 7.36
C ALA A 164 -4.27 -11.89 6.09
N ARG A 165 -5.60 -11.85 6.20
CA ARG A 165 -6.48 -11.47 5.10
C ARG A 165 -6.73 -9.96 5.12
N ALA A 166 -6.33 -9.29 4.05
CA ALA A 166 -6.50 -7.85 3.91
C ALA A 166 -7.99 -7.44 3.82
N THR A 167 -8.26 -6.17 4.10
CA THR A 167 -9.58 -5.57 3.86
C THR A 167 -9.86 -5.43 2.38
N GLU A 168 -11.13 -5.33 2.00
CA GLU A 168 -11.53 -5.12 0.61
C GLU A 168 -10.92 -3.85 0.03
N GLY A 169 -10.56 -3.89 -1.25
CA GLY A 169 -9.88 -2.79 -1.94
C GLY A 169 -8.38 -2.67 -1.69
N ALA A 170 -7.79 -3.51 -0.82
CA ALA A 170 -6.35 -3.55 -0.64
C ALA A 170 -5.64 -4.09 -1.91
N PRO A 171 -4.36 -3.70 -2.14
CA PRO A 171 -3.61 -4.14 -3.31
C PRO A 171 -3.19 -5.62 -3.27
N PHE A 172 -3.62 -6.37 -2.28
CA PHE A 172 -3.39 -7.81 -2.12
C PHE A 172 -4.55 -8.45 -1.33
N VAL A 173 -4.67 -9.77 -1.42
CA VAL A 173 -5.71 -10.54 -0.72
C VAL A 173 -5.21 -11.08 0.61
N LEU A 174 -4.01 -11.67 0.59
CA LEU A 174 -3.36 -12.23 1.78
C LEU A 174 -1.96 -11.67 1.95
N GLN A 175 -1.58 -11.39 3.20
CA GLN A 175 -0.19 -11.27 3.62
C GLN A 175 0.19 -12.51 4.41
N VAL A 176 1.32 -13.12 4.07
CA VAL A 176 1.91 -14.23 4.80
C VAL A 176 3.22 -13.76 5.37
N THR A 177 3.35 -13.82 6.70
CA THR A 177 4.59 -13.54 7.41
C THR A 177 5.13 -14.87 7.97
N ALA A 178 6.33 -15.24 7.59
CA ALA A 178 6.93 -16.52 7.94
C ALA A 178 8.35 -16.31 8.49
N PRO A 179 8.87 -17.25 9.31
CA PRO A 179 10.31 -17.27 9.59
C PRO A 179 11.12 -17.24 8.29
N GLU A 180 12.19 -16.44 8.24
CA GLU A 180 12.98 -16.24 7.02
C GLU A 180 13.42 -17.57 6.39
N ALA A 181 13.84 -18.53 7.23
CA ALA A 181 14.27 -19.86 6.79
C ALA A 181 13.16 -20.69 6.11
N ALA A 182 11.87 -20.38 6.37
CA ALA A 182 10.73 -21.11 5.79
C ALA A 182 10.29 -20.51 4.44
N GLY A 183 10.76 -19.33 4.08
CA GLY A 183 10.25 -18.54 2.95
C GLY A 183 10.34 -19.25 1.60
N ALA A 184 11.50 -19.83 1.28
CA ALA A 184 11.69 -20.52 0.00
C ALA A 184 10.75 -21.72 -0.18
N LEU A 185 10.57 -22.54 0.88
CA LEU A 185 9.67 -23.67 0.87
C LEU A 185 8.19 -23.23 0.76
N LEU A 186 7.84 -22.15 1.41
CA LEU A 186 6.50 -21.56 1.32
C LEU A 186 6.17 -21.18 -0.12
N VAL A 187 7.06 -20.43 -0.79
CA VAL A 187 6.87 -20.01 -2.18
C VAL A 187 6.73 -21.24 -3.09
N ALA A 188 7.62 -22.23 -2.97
CA ALA A 188 7.55 -23.46 -3.78
C ALA A 188 6.22 -24.22 -3.64
N ARG A 189 5.65 -24.28 -2.43
CA ARG A 189 4.32 -24.87 -2.19
C ARG A 189 3.21 -24.07 -2.86
N LEU A 190 3.25 -22.76 -2.79
CA LEU A 190 2.26 -21.89 -3.42
C LEU A 190 2.35 -21.97 -4.95
N GLU A 191 3.54 -22.05 -5.53
CA GLU A 191 3.73 -22.30 -6.97
C GLU A 191 3.18 -23.65 -7.40
N THR A 192 3.45 -24.71 -6.62
CA THR A 192 2.88 -26.05 -6.85
C THR A 192 1.35 -26.02 -6.77
N ALA A 193 0.78 -25.17 -5.93
CA ALA A 193 -0.66 -24.96 -5.80
C ALA A 193 -1.26 -24.05 -6.89
N GLY A 194 -0.45 -23.52 -7.80
CA GLY A 194 -0.87 -22.73 -8.95
C GLY A 194 -0.66 -21.22 -8.85
N ALA A 195 0.11 -20.74 -7.85
CA ALA A 195 0.52 -19.33 -7.84
C ALA A 195 1.61 -19.07 -8.89
N VAL A 196 1.58 -17.89 -9.48
CA VAL A 196 2.69 -17.36 -10.28
C VAL A 196 3.59 -16.55 -9.35
N ALA A 197 4.88 -16.95 -9.21
CA ALA A 197 5.83 -16.12 -8.49
C ALA A 197 6.20 -14.88 -9.30
N ALA A 198 6.22 -13.73 -8.66
CA ALA A 198 6.52 -12.46 -9.30
C ALA A 198 7.36 -11.54 -8.42
N GLY A 199 8.13 -10.69 -9.07
CA GLY A 199 9.00 -9.70 -8.45
C GLY A 199 8.27 -8.41 -8.02
N PRO A 200 9.04 -7.38 -7.60
CA PRO A 200 8.50 -6.12 -7.08
C PRO A 200 7.58 -5.36 -8.04
N ALA A 201 7.80 -5.49 -9.35
CA ALA A 201 6.95 -4.83 -10.35
C ALA A 201 5.47 -5.26 -10.27
N ALA A 202 5.19 -6.53 -9.89
CA ALA A 202 3.82 -6.99 -9.69
C ALA A 202 3.15 -6.31 -8.49
N LEU A 203 3.88 -6.16 -7.40
CA LEU A 203 3.40 -5.46 -6.20
C LEU A 203 3.14 -3.98 -6.49
N GLU A 204 4.04 -3.35 -7.23
CA GLU A 204 3.91 -1.95 -7.61
C GLU A 204 2.73 -1.74 -8.56
N LEU A 205 2.54 -2.63 -9.55
CA LEU A 205 1.39 -2.58 -10.44
C LEU A 205 0.08 -2.68 -9.66
N THR A 206 -0.05 -3.67 -8.78
CA THR A 206 -1.29 -3.86 -8.00
C THR A 206 -1.55 -2.69 -7.06
N ARG A 207 -0.50 -2.08 -6.50
CA ARG A 207 -0.58 -0.86 -5.71
C ARG A 207 -1.13 0.32 -6.53
N ILE A 208 -0.57 0.55 -7.72
CA ILE A 208 -1.01 1.63 -8.61
C ILE A 208 -2.46 1.41 -9.04
N LEU A 209 -2.83 0.18 -9.45
CA LEU A 209 -4.20 -0.18 -9.83
C LEU A 209 -5.20 0.05 -8.69
N ALA A 210 -4.85 -0.28 -7.47
CA ALA A 210 -5.68 -0.02 -6.29
C ALA A 210 -5.72 1.46 -5.88
N GLY A 211 -4.83 2.29 -6.44
CA GLY A 211 -4.68 3.68 -6.02
C GLY A 211 -4.16 3.80 -4.59
N TRP A 212 -3.31 2.86 -4.16
CA TRP A 212 -2.75 2.81 -2.81
C TRP A 212 -1.51 3.71 -2.71
N PRO A 213 -1.39 4.54 -1.66
CA PRO A 213 -0.25 5.44 -1.52
C PRO A 213 1.03 4.67 -1.15
N ARG A 214 2.19 5.26 -1.45
CA ARG A 214 3.50 4.75 -1.08
C ARG A 214 4.36 5.88 -0.51
N LEU A 215 5.05 5.59 0.59
CA LEU A 215 6.05 6.47 1.16
C LEU A 215 7.16 6.73 0.14
N GLY A 216 7.55 7.99 -0.04
CA GLY A 216 8.54 8.40 -1.04
C GLY A 216 7.99 8.62 -2.46
N ALA A 217 6.72 8.28 -2.72
CA ALA A 217 6.03 8.59 -3.99
C ALA A 217 4.84 9.54 -3.76
N GLU A 218 3.68 9.02 -3.35
CA GLU A 218 2.50 9.83 -2.99
C GLU A 218 2.65 10.50 -1.63
N VAL A 219 3.36 9.87 -0.70
CA VAL A 219 3.55 10.33 0.68
C VAL A 219 4.91 10.96 0.86
N ASP A 220 4.93 12.22 1.26
CA ASP A 220 6.09 13.00 1.68
C ASP A 220 5.87 13.57 3.10
N GLU A 221 6.85 14.31 3.63
CA GLU A 221 6.83 14.85 5.01
C GLU A 221 5.70 15.87 5.28
N LYS A 222 4.99 16.33 4.24
CA LYS A 222 3.89 17.31 4.34
C LYS A 222 2.53 16.70 4.01
N THR A 223 2.51 15.43 3.64
CA THR A 223 1.29 14.74 3.20
C THR A 223 0.40 14.39 4.40
N ILE A 224 -0.87 14.72 4.30
CA ILE A 224 -1.89 14.35 5.28
C ILE A 224 -2.76 13.19 4.76
N PRO A 225 -3.38 12.40 5.66
CA PRO A 225 -4.11 11.18 5.30
C PRO A 225 -5.14 11.34 4.17
N GLN A 226 -5.93 12.40 4.19
CA GLN A 226 -6.99 12.60 3.20
C GLN A 226 -6.47 12.98 1.80
N GLU A 227 -5.27 13.56 1.68
CA GLU A 227 -4.68 13.85 0.38
C GLU A 227 -4.36 12.57 -0.41
N VAL A 228 -4.03 11.49 0.32
CA VAL A 228 -3.66 10.19 -0.27
C VAL A 228 -4.74 9.13 -0.05
N ARG A 229 -5.97 9.56 0.16
CA ARG A 229 -7.16 8.68 0.26
C ARG A 229 -7.11 7.69 1.42
N LEU A 230 -6.33 7.94 2.46
CA LEU A 230 -6.18 6.98 3.57
C LEU A 230 -7.51 6.67 4.26
N ASP A 231 -8.41 7.64 4.32
CA ASP A 231 -9.78 7.49 4.79
C ASP A 231 -10.64 6.62 3.85
N ALA A 232 -10.57 6.87 2.54
CA ALA A 232 -11.33 6.13 1.53
C ALA A 232 -10.92 4.65 1.42
N ILE A 233 -9.64 4.33 1.73
CA ILE A 233 -9.11 2.96 1.73
C ILE A 233 -9.15 2.30 3.12
N GLY A 234 -9.89 2.89 4.06
CA GLY A 234 -10.10 2.30 5.39
C GLY A 234 -8.89 2.38 6.32
N GLY A 235 -7.96 3.31 6.09
CA GLY A 235 -6.76 3.51 6.92
C GLY A 235 -6.96 4.47 8.09
N VAL A 236 -8.16 5.05 8.27
CA VAL A 236 -8.49 5.98 9.35
C VAL A 236 -9.79 5.56 10.02
N SER A 237 -9.78 5.47 11.34
CA SER A 237 -11.00 5.35 12.15
C SER A 237 -11.36 6.72 12.73
N TYR A 238 -12.61 7.15 12.50
CA TYR A 238 -13.14 8.39 13.06
C TYR A 238 -13.95 8.17 14.34
N THR A 239 -14.12 6.91 14.77
CA THR A 239 -14.89 6.52 15.95
C THR A 239 -14.04 6.02 17.09
N LYS A 240 -12.76 5.74 16.86
CA LYS A 240 -11.83 5.32 17.91
C LYS A 240 -11.46 6.48 18.86
N GLY A 241 -10.81 6.14 19.98
CA GLY A 241 -10.23 7.11 20.91
C GLY A 241 -9.09 7.94 20.31
N CYS A 242 -8.52 8.81 21.15
CA CYS A 242 -7.48 9.74 20.71
C CYS A 242 -6.21 9.05 20.21
N TYR A 243 -5.58 9.62 19.18
CA TYR A 243 -4.28 9.22 18.68
C TYR A 243 -3.46 10.44 18.23
N THR A 244 -2.15 10.27 18.10
CA THR A 244 -1.25 11.34 17.68
C THR A 244 -1.64 11.92 16.32
N GLY A 245 -1.83 13.24 16.25
CA GLY A 245 -2.17 13.96 14.99
C GLY A 245 -3.66 13.96 14.62
N GLN A 246 -4.53 13.39 15.44
CA GLN A 246 -5.97 13.27 15.19
C GLN A 246 -6.67 14.60 14.91
N GLU A 247 -6.29 15.69 15.60
CA GLU A 247 -7.00 16.97 15.50
C GLU A 247 -7.10 17.48 14.05
N THR A 248 -5.98 17.46 13.32
CA THR A 248 -5.94 17.87 11.91
C THR A 248 -6.80 16.95 11.04
N VAL A 249 -6.69 15.65 11.24
CA VAL A 249 -7.44 14.63 10.48
C VAL A 249 -8.94 14.77 10.71
N ALA A 250 -9.37 14.87 11.98
CA ALA A 250 -10.78 15.04 12.34
C ALA A 250 -11.34 16.38 11.83
N ARG A 251 -10.60 17.47 11.98
CA ARG A 251 -11.04 18.79 11.49
C ARG A 251 -11.29 18.78 9.98
N LEU A 252 -10.43 18.17 9.19
CA LEU A 252 -10.59 18.07 7.75
C LEU A 252 -11.79 17.19 7.36
N HIS A 253 -12.01 16.11 8.08
CA HIS A 253 -13.14 15.21 7.84
C HIS A 253 -14.49 15.88 8.13
N PHE A 254 -14.63 16.55 9.28
CA PHE A 254 -15.93 17.08 9.72
C PHE A 254 -16.22 18.51 9.24
N ARG A 255 -15.21 19.34 8.96
CA ARG A 255 -15.38 20.78 8.72
C ARG A 255 -14.54 21.35 7.59
N GLY A 256 -13.85 20.51 6.83
CA GLY A 256 -12.93 20.96 5.82
C GLY A 256 -12.86 20.07 4.59
N HIS A 257 -11.87 20.35 3.78
CA HIS A 257 -11.51 19.54 2.63
C HIS A 257 -10.00 19.71 2.35
N VAL A 258 -9.43 18.77 1.65
CA VAL A 258 -8.05 18.88 1.16
C VAL A 258 -8.01 19.68 -0.14
N ASN A 259 -6.90 20.36 -0.37
CA ASN A 259 -6.70 21.15 -1.60
C ASN A 259 -6.25 20.28 -2.78
N ARG A 260 -5.71 19.08 -2.51
CA ARG A 260 -5.20 18.16 -3.51
C ARG A 260 -5.53 16.73 -3.11
N GLN A 261 -5.66 15.84 -4.09
CA GLN A 261 -5.96 14.42 -3.88
C GLN A 261 -5.18 13.57 -4.87
N VAL A 262 -4.89 12.33 -4.47
CA VAL A 262 -4.40 11.33 -5.41
C VAL A 262 -5.53 10.93 -6.35
N ARG A 263 -5.23 11.01 -7.66
CA ARG A 263 -6.10 10.63 -8.78
C ARG A 263 -5.39 9.65 -9.69
N GLY A 264 -6.15 8.86 -10.42
CA GLY A 264 -5.66 8.06 -11.53
C GLY A 264 -5.48 8.90 -12.80
N LEU A 265 -4.48 8.52 -13.59
CA LEU A 265 -4.25 9.04 -14.93
C LEU A 265 -4.29 7.89 -15.94
N LEU A 266 -5.11 8.01 -16.98
CA LEU A 266 -5.10 7.15 -18.16
C LEU A 266 -4.45 7.93 -19.29
N PHE A 267 -3.28 7.46 -19.75
CA PHE A 267 -2.56 8.07 -20.85
C PHE A 267 -3.07 7.56 -22.19
N ASP A 268 -2.92 8.39 -23.22
CA ASP A 268 -3.05 7.97 -24.61
C ASP A 268 -1.98 6.92 -24.96
N PRO A 269 -2.11 6.18 -26.08
CA PRO A 269 -1.22 5.05 -26.42
C PRO A 269 0.28 5.35 -26.39
N GLU A 270 0.66 6.60 -26.61
CA GLU A 270 2.06 6.99 -26.61
C GLU A 270 2.65 7.03 -25.18
N PRO A 271 3.91 6.55 -25.00
CA PRO A 271 4.55 6.50 -23.70
C PRO A 271 4.73 7.91 -23.11
N PRO A 272 4.41 8.12 -21.83
CA PRO A 272 4.76 9.36 -21.16
C PRO A 272 6.27 9.51 -21.03
N ALA A 273 6.77 10.73 -21.13
CA ALA A 273 8.19 11.02 -20.99
C ALA A 273 8.71 10.60 -19.62
N ALA A 274 9.93 10.11 -19.57
CA ALA A 274 10.62 9.92 -18.29
C ALA A 274 10.86 11.29 -17.64
N PRO A 275 10.53 11.46 -16.33
CA PRO A 275 10.73 12.74 -15.69
C PRO A 275 12.21 13.08 -15.57
N ALA A 276 12.61 14.21 -16.14
CA ALA A 276 13.92 14.78 -15.88
C ALA A 276 13.87 15.49 -14.51
N GLY A 277 14.54 14.94 -13.50
CA GLY A 277 14.64 15.58 -12.19
C GLY A 277 13.61 15.18 -11.13
N GLY A 278 13.09 13.96 -11.18
CA GLY A 278 12.38 13.32 -10.06
C GLY A 278 10.86 13.32 -10.13
N TRP A 279 10.19 14.30 -10.71
CA TRP A 279 8.74 14.31 -10.91
C TRP A 279 8.34 15.03 -12.18
N SER A 280 7.14 14.74 -12.70
CA SER A 280 6.53 15.48 -13.80
C SER A 280 5.37 16.31 -13.31
N VAL A 281 5.37 17.58 -13.66
CA VAL A 281 4.27 18.51 -13.38
C VAL A 281 3.03 18.07 -14.16
N VAL A 282 1.88 18.22 -13.53
CA VAL A 282 0.58 18.09 -14.19
C VAL A 282 0.03 19.49 -14.41
N THR A 283 -0.30 19.79 -15.68
CA THR A 283 -0.91 21.08 -16.05
C THR A 283 -2.34 20.89 -16.54
N TYR A 284 -3.19 21.84 -16.20
CA TYR A 284 -4.58 21.92 -16.65
C TYR A 284 -4.93 23.37 -16.94
N LEU A 285 -5.44 23.66 -18.16
CA LEU A 285 -5.71 25.02 -18.61
C LEU A 285 -4.50 25.97 -18.39
N ASP A 286 -3.32 25.51 -18.80
CA ASP A 286 -2.03 26.23 -18.71
C ASP A 286 -1.59 26.58 -17.27
N ARG A 287 -2.12 25.91 -16.27
CA ARG A 287 -1.74 26.09 -14.85
C ARG A 287 -1.20 24.81 -14.26
N ASP A 288 -0.21 24.93 -13.40
CA ASP A 288 0.30 23.83 -12.60
C ASP A 288 -0.74 23.43 -11.56
N VAL A 289 -1.24 22.18 -11.67
CA VAL A 289 -2.29 21.66 -10.79
C VAL A 289 -1.82 20.47 -9.96
N GLY A 290 -0.60 19.98 -10.15
CA GLY A 290 -0.10 18.85 -9.38
C GLY A 290 1.15 18.20 -9.96
N ARG A 291 1.39 16.96 -9.55
CA ARG A 291 2.54 16.18 -9.97
C ARG A 291 2.17 14.72 -10.19
N VAL A 292 2.80 14.07 -11.16
CA VAL A 292 2.77 12.62 -11.32
C VAL A 292 3.66 12.00 -10.24
N THR A 293 3.16 10.96 -9.59
CA THR A 293 3.86 10.27 -8.49
C THR A 293 4.22 8.84 -8.83
N SER A 294 3.41 8.19 -9.67
CA SER A 294 3.65 6.81 -10.12
C SER A 294 3.21 6.63 -11.57
N LEU A 295 3.91 5.78 -12.32
CA LEU A 295 3.60 5.41 -13.69
C LEU A 295 3.75 3.90 -13.86
N ALA A 296 2.88 3.28 -14.65
CA ALA A 296 3.00 1.87 -15.00
C ALA A 296 2.52 1.61 -16.44
N PHE A 297 3.27 0.79 -17.13
CA PHE A 297 2.79 0.18 -18.37
C PHE A 297 2.07 -1.12 -18.04
N VAL A 298 0.81 -1.22 -18.44
CA VAL A 298 -0.02 -2.41 -18.29
C VAL A 298 -0.16 -3.07 -19.67
N PRO A 299 0.49 -4.22 -19.89
CA PRO A 299 0.39 -4.91 -21.17
C PRO A 299 -1.03 -5.44 -21.39
N GLU A 300 -1.49 -5.38 -22.64
CA GLU A 300 -2.75 -5.98 -23.07
C GLU A 300 -2.58 -7.48 -23.25
N THR A 301 -3.56 -8.26 -22.76
CA THR A 301 -3.55 -9.71 -22.91
C THR A 301 -3.97 -10.09 -24.32
N GLY A 302 -3.18 -10.95 -24.98
CA GLY A 302 -3.48 -11.44 -26.32
C GLY A 302 -2.92 -10.61 -27.48
N VAL A 303 -2.35 -9.44 -27.23
CA VAL A 303 -1.76 -8.58 -28.29
C VAL A 303 -0.33 -8.23 -27.90
N ALA A 304 0.64 -8.78 -28.64
CA ALA A 304 2.06 -8.56 -28.38
C ALA A 304 2.42 -7.08 -28.55
N GLY A 305 3.09 -6.51 -27.54
CA GLY A 305 3.55 -5.12 -27.54
C GLY A 305 2.46 -4.07 -27.31
N ALA A 306 1.20 -4.45 -27.30
CA ALA A 306 0.11 -3.56 -26.94
C ALA A 306 -0.02 -3.43 -25.42
N GLY A 307 -0.50 -2.28 -24.98
CA GLY A 307 -0.74 -1.99 -23.57
C GLY A 307 -1.06 -0.53 -23.36
N ARG A 308 -1.22 -0.18 -22.10
CA ARG A 308 -1.60 1.18 -21.72
C ARG A 308 -0.75 1.71 -20.58
N TRP A 309 -0.38 2.96 -20.66
CA TRP A 309 0.19 3.69 -19.56
C TRP A 309 -0.90 4.19 -18.62
N ILE A 310 -0.70 3.93 -17.34
CA ILE A 310 -1.49 4.48 -16.25
C ILE A 310 -0.57 5.19 -15.26
N GLY A 311 -1.13 6.07 -14.43
CA GLY A 311 -0.35 6.71 -13.38
C GLY A 311 -1.18 7.12 -12.19
N LEU A 312 -0.49 7.43 -11.10
CA LEU A 312 -1.04 8.17 -9.98
C LEU A 312 -0.48 9.58 -10.00
N ALA A 313 -1.30 10.54 -9.64
CA ALA A 313 -0.87 11.93 -9.51
C ALA A 313 -1.56 12.59 -8.32
N LEU A 314 -0.81 13.42 -7.61
CA LEU A 314 -1.35 14.29 -6.57
C LEU A 314 -1.79 15.59 -7.23
N ILE A 315 -3.09 15.78 -7.42
CA ILE A 315 -3.70 16.84 -8.23
C ILE A 315 -4.62 17.71 -7.37
N ARG A 316 -4.72 18.99 -7.69
CA ARG A 316 -5.68 19.89 -7.08
C ARG A 316 -7.10 19.38 -7.24
N ARG A 317 -7.90 19.48 -6.19
CA ARG A 317 -9.24 18.86 -6.14
C ARG A 317 -10.23 19.46 -7.15
N GLU A 318 -10.00 20.69 -7.62
CA GLU A 318 -10.83 21.32 -8.66
C GLU A 318 -10.68 20.68 -10.05
N VAL A 319 -9.66 19.82 -10.25
CA VAL A 319 -9.53 19.02 -11.48
C VAL A 319 -10.29 17.72 -11.27
N GLU A 320 -11.48 17.67 -11.81
CA GLU A 320 -12.41 16.54 -11.61
C GLU A 320 -12.09 15.35 -12.52
N PRO A 321 -12.52 14.14 -12.16
CA PRO A 321 -12.50 12.98 -13.05
C PRO A 321 -13.19 13.29 -14.38
N GLY A 322 -12.62 12.78 -15.49
CA GLY A 322 -13.02 13.10 -16.85
C GLY A 322 -12.24 14.24 -17.50
N SER A 323 -11.60 15.11 -16.70
CA SER A 323 -10.73 16.16 -17.24
C SER A 323 -9.54 15.58 -17.98
N VAL A 324 -9.13 16.24 -19.07
CA VAL A 324 -7.88 15.95 -19.77
C VAL A 324 -6.82 16.93 -19.29
N VAL A 325 -5.73 16.39 -18.78
CA VAL A 325 -4.57 17.13 -18.26
C VAL A 325 -3.33 16.80 -19.08
N ARG A 326 -2.34 17.69 -19.07
CA ARG A 326 -1.03 17.37 -19.62
C ARG A 326 -0.10 16.91 -18.49
N ALA A 327 0.39 15.68 -18.59
CA ALA A 327 1.22 15.03 -17.58
C ALA A 327 2.36 14.27 -18.27
N ALA A 328 3.60 14.38 -17.76
CA ALA A 328 4.77 13.71 -18.35
C ALA A 328 4.89 13.93 -19.87
N GLY A 329 4.59 15.13 -20.35
CA GLY A 329 4.67 15.51 -21.76
C GLY A 329 3.57 14.95 -22.67
N ARG A 330 2.53 14.31 -22.09
CA ARG A 330 1.41 13.68 -22.82
C ARG A 330 0.07 14.10 -22.23
N ASP A 331 -0.98 13.95 -23.01
CA ASP A 331 -2.33 14.10 -22.53
C ASP A 331 -2.74 12.85 -21.74
N ALA A 332 -3.44 13.07 -20.65
CA ALA A 332 -3.94 12.01 -19.79
C ALA A 332 -5.32 12.39 -19.25
N ARG A 333 -6.23 11.41 -19.23
CA ARG A 333 -7.55 11.58 -18.62
C ARG A 333 -7.46 11.30 -17.12
N VAL A 334 -7.95 12.21 -16.32
CA VAL A 334 -8.09 12.04 -14.86
C VAL A 334 -9.24 11.08 -14.59
N VAL A 335 -9.00 10.09 -13.73
CA VAL A 335 -10.01 9.09 -13.35
C VAL A 335 -10.05 8.89 -11.85
N ASP A 336 -11.16 8.38 -11.35
CA ASP A 336 -11.28 7.92 -9.97
C ASP A 336 -10.47 6.65 -9.72
N LEU A 337 -10.21 6.37 -8.46
CA LEU A 337 -9.49 5.19 -8.00
C LEU A 337 -10.40 4.33 -7.10
N PRO A 338 -10.24 2.99 -7.12
CA PRO A 338 -9.25 2.22 -7.89
C PRO A 338 -9.51 2.26 -9.38
N PHE A 339 -8.50 1.95 -10.18
CA PHE A 339 -8.71 1.76 -11.62
C PHE A 339 -9.68 0.61 -11.85
N ALA A 340 -10.63 0.81 -12.77
CA ALA A 340 -11.40 -0.31 -13.31
C ALA A 340 -10.44 -1.27 -14.02
N PHE A 341 -10.53 -2.55 -13.69
CA PHE A 341 -9.65 -3.56 -14.27
C PHE A 341 -10.49 -4.70 -14.88
N PRO A 342 -10.31 -5.13 -16.14
CA PRO A 342 -9.34 -4.66 -17.15
C PRO A 342 -9.48 -3.17 -17.48
N ILE A 343 -8.32 -2.54 -17.75
CA ILE A 343 -8.31 -1.13 -18.09
C ILE A 343 -8.92 -0.98 -19.48
N ALA A 344 -10.16 -0.51 -19.55
CA ALA A 344 -10.85 -0.27 -20.82
C ALA A 344 -10.16 0.84 -21.63
N ALA A 345 -10.28 0.74 -22.97
CA ALA A 345 -9.92 1.87 -23.82
C ALA A 345 -10.71 3.12 -23.45
N PRO A 346 -10.13 4.34 -23.49
CA PRO A 346 -10.93 5.55 -23.36
C PRO A 346 -11.97 5.56 -24.50
N ALA A 347 -13.21 5.85 -24.13
CA ALA A 347 -14.29 6.06 -25.10
C ALA A 347 -14.05 7.34 -25.89
#